data_02b36992c6b96020d856a055c036154f
#
_entry.id   02b36992c6b96020d856a055c036154f
#
_cell.length_a   1.000
_cell.length_b   1.000
_cell.length_c   1.000
_cell.angle_alpha   90.00
_cell.angle_beta   90.00
_cell.angle_gamma   90.00
#
_symmetry.space_group_name_H-M   'P 1'
#
loop_
_entity.id
_entity.type
_entity.pdbx_description
1 polymer ?
#
loop_
_entity_poly.entity_id
_entity_poly.type
_entity_poly.pdbx_seq_one_letter_code
_entity_poly.pdbx_strand_id
1 'polypeptide(L)'
;MGIPLDKIRHDWQREEVQALFELPLNDLLFQAQTVHRQNFDPNAVQLSTLLNIKTGACAEDCSYCSQSVKNNTSLKVEPLMDQETVIKQAIEARKNGASRFCMGAAWRSPTPKGFERILDIIHGVKSLGLETCATLGMLTSEQASQLKAAGLD
;
A
#
# COMPACT_ATOMS: atom_id res chain seq x y z
N MET A 1 3.90 34.04 11.66
CA MET A 1 3.27 34.01 10.31
C MET A 1 2.84 32.59 10.07
N GLY A 2 1.54 32.30 9.96
CA GLY A 2 1.08 30.94 9.76
C GLY A 2 1.42 30.44 8.35
N ILE A 3 1.87 29.18 8.27
CA ILE A 3 2.08 28.51 6.97
C ILE A 3 0.71 28.35 6.32
N PRO A 4 0.46 28.83 5.09
CA PRO A 4 -0.81 28.63 4.41
C PRO A 4 -0.97 27.14 4.07
N LEU A 5 -1.88 26.45 4.78
CA LEU A 5 -2.16 25.02 4.63
C LEU A 5 -3.46 24.74 3.86
N ASP A 6 -4.09 25.79 3.30
CA ASP A 6 -5.38 25.75 2.62
C ASP A 6 -5.30 25.32 1.13
N LYS A 7 -4.09 25.17 0.59
CA LYS A 7 -3.84 24.81 -0.81
C LYS A 7 -2.82 23.70 -0.95
N ILE A 8 -3.03 22.83 -1.94
CA ILE A 8 -2.00 21.87 -2.35
C ILE A 8 -0.81 22.66 -2.92
N ARG A 9 0.36 22.44 -2.36
CA ARG A 9 1.61 23.11 -2.73
C ARG A 9 2.67 22.08 -3.12
N HIS A 10 3.52 22.48 -4.06
CA HIS A 10 4.66 21.67 -4.54
C HIS A 10 5.99 22.44 -4.41
N ASP A 11 5.97 23.61 -3.80
CA ASP A 11 7.06 24.58 -3.69
C ASP A 11 7.58 24.78 -2.25
N TRP A 12 7.38 23.75 -1.40
CA TRP A 12 7.81 23.76 -0.01
C TRP A 12 9.29 24.03 0.14
N GLN A 13 9.64 25.02 0.98
CA GLN A 13 11.01 25.30 1.37
C GLN A 13 11.37 24.49 2.62
N ARG A 14 12.66 24.17 2.77
CA ARG A 14 13.16 23.39 3.90
C ARG A 14 12.79 24.03 5.25
N GLU A 15 12.91 25.34 5.33
CA GLU A 15 12.64 26.14 6.53
C GLU A 15 11.16 26.07 6.93
N GLU A 16 10.25 26.02 5.96
CA GLU A 16 8.81 25.86 6.22
C GLU A 16 8.51 24.48 6.79
N VAL A 17 9.13 23.42 6.23
CA VAL A 17 8.98 22.05 6.74
C VAL A 17 9.58 21.93 8.13
N GLN A 18 10.76 22.51 8.37
CA GLN A 18 11.40 22.53 9.68
C GLN A 18 10.52 23.23 10.72
N ALA A 19 9.91 24.35 10.36
CA ALA A 19 9.01 25.09 11.26
C ALA A 19 7.78 24.24 11.67
N LEU A 20 7.28 23.35 10.81
CA LEU A 20 6.21 22.40 11.18
C LEU A 20 6.70 21.39 12.23
N PHE A 21 7.93 20.88 12.09
CA PHE A 21 8.52 19.95 13.09
C PHE A 21 8.80 20.62 14.44
N GLU A 22 9.02 21.93 14.46
CA GLU A 22 9.30 22.72 15.68
C GLU A 22 8.01 23.18 16.39
N LEU A 23 6.84 22.99 15.78
CA LEU A 23 5.57 23.32 16.43
C LEU A 23 5.33 22.46 17.67
N PRO A 24 4.72 23.02 18.73
CA PRO A 24 4.16 22.22 19.80
C PRO A 24 3.19 21.18 19.23
N LEU A 25 3.24 19.95 19.77
CA LEU A 25 2.44 18.82 19.23
C LEU A 25 0.94 19.15 19.11
N ASN A 26 0.37 19.83 20.11
CA ASN A 26 -1.05 20.16 20.11
C ASN A 26 -1.40 21.17 18.99
N ASP A 27 -0.52 22.12 18.71
CA ASP A 27 -0.72 23.09 17.62
C ASP A 27 -0.61 22.41 16.26
N LEU A 28 0.35 21.48 16.11
CA LEU A 28 0.49 20.68 14.88
C LEU A 28 -0.75 19.80 14.65
N LEU A 29 -1.26 19.12 15.68
CA LEU A 29 -2.48 18.31 15.60
C LEU A 29 -3.70 19.15 15.26
N PHE A 30 -3.84 20.34 15.84
CA PHE A 30 -4.94 21.25 15.55
C PHE A 30 -4.91 21.72 14.09
N GLN A 31 -3.73 22.09 13.58
CA GLN A 31 -3.56 22.48 12.17
C GLN A 31 -3.86 21.31 11.24
N ALA A 32 -3.33 20.12 11.53
CA ALA A 32 -3.59 18.92 10.74
C ALA A 32 -5.09 18.58 10.69
N GLN A 33 -5.79 18.63 11.82
CA GLN A 33 -7.24 18.42 11.89
C GLN A 33 -8.02 19.50 11.15
N THR A 34 -7.58 20.74 11.17
CA THR A 34 -8.22 21.84 10.44
C THR A 34 -8.17 21.58 8.94
N VAL A 35 -6.97 21.26 8.40
CA VAL A 35 -6.79 20.93 6.99
C VAL A 35 -7.57 19.66 6.60
N HIS A 36 -7.54 18.64 7.45
CA HIS A 36 -8.27 17.39 7.20
C HIS A 36 -9.77 17.64 7.02
N ARG A 37 -10.38 18.38 7.95
CA ARG A 37 -11.82 18.70 7.92
C ARG A 37 -12.26 19.59 6.76
N GLN A 38 -11.34 20.37 6.20
CA GLN A 38 -11.61 21.18 5.00
C GLN A 38 -11.67 20.35 3.72
N ASN A 39 -11.00 19.19 3.68
CA ASN A 39 -10.78 18.40 2.47
C ASN A 39 -11.42 17.02 2.50
N PHE A 40 -11.73 16.47 3.67
CA PHE A 40 -12.22 15.09 3.85
C PHE A 40 -13.33 15.04 4.90
N ASP A 41 -14.13 13.97 4.87
CA ASP A 41 -15.01 13.63 5.98
C ASP A 41 -14.16 13.25 7.20
N PRO A 42 -14.21 14.04 8.30
CA PRO A 42 -13.34 13.84 9.46
C PRO A 42 -13.64 12.55 10.24
N ASN A 43 -14.79 11.93 10.01
CA ASN A 43 -15.24 10.73 10.71
C ASN A 43 -15.17 9.47 9.82
N ALA A 44 -14.78 9.61 8.56
CA ALA A 44 -14.56 8.48 7.68
C ALA A 44 -13.20 7.83 7.96
N VAL A 45 -13.20 6.52 8.25
CA VAL A 45 -11.99 5.72 8.45
C VAL A 45 -11.97 4.59 7.45
N GLN A 46 -10.91 4.52 6.63
CA GLN A 46 -10.71 3.42 5.72
C GLN A 46 -10.10 2.23 6.46
N LEU A 47 -10.81 1.11 6.45
CA LEU A 47 -10.28 -0.16 6.96
C LEU A 47 -9.57 -0.90 5.83
N SER A 48 -8.27 -1.16 6.03
CA SER A 48 -7.45 -1.89 5.08
C SER A 48 -6.98 -3.21 5.67
N THR A 49 -7.12 -4.30 4.91
CA THR A 49 -6.54 -5.60 5.26
C THR A 49 -5.34 -5.87 4.35
N LEU A 50 -4.24 -6.33 4.93
CA LEU A 50 -3.04 -6.73 4.19
C LEU A 50 -2.93 -8.25 4.16
N LEU A 51 -2.72 -8.81 2.98
CA LEU A 51 -2.36 -10.21 2.77
C LEU A 51 -0.98 -10.33 2.13
N ASN A 52 -0.14 -11.16 2.73
CA ASN A 52 1.13 -11.55 2.12
C ASN A 52 0.85 -12.68 1.13
N ILE A 53 0.77 -12.35 -0.16
CA ILE A 53 0.41 -13.31 -1.22
C ILE A 53 1.61 -14.14 -1.70
N LYS A 54 2.84 -13.72 -1.37
CA LYS A 54 4.09 -14.46 -1.54
C LYS A 54 5.06 -14.08 -0.45
N THR A 55 5.52 -15.07 0.33
CA THR A 55 6.35 -14.87 1.51
C THR A 55 7.79 -15.30 1.29
N GLY A 56 8.73 -14.47 1.68
CA GLY A 56 10.16 -14.78 1.73
C GLY A 56 10.84 -14.93 0.38
N ALA A 57 12.13 -15.31 0.41
CA ALA A 57 13.00 -15.46 -0.76
C ALA A 57 13.07 -14.21 -1.66
N CYS A 58 12.97 -13.01 -1.07
CA CYS A 58 13.20 -11.77 -1.78
C CYS A 58 14.71 -11.56 -1.98
N ALA A 59 15.13 -11.26 -3.21
CA ALA A 59 16.54 -11.06 -3.55
C ALA A 59 17.09 -9.68 -3.12
N GLU A 60 16.21 -8.76 -2.70
CA GLU A 60 16.62 -7.42 -2.23
C GLU A 60 17.31 -7.48 -0.86
N ASP A 61 18.18 -6.51 -0.61
CA ASP A 61 18.99 -6.39 0.60
C ASP A 61 18.49 -5.26 1.53
N CYS A 62 17.19 -5.23 1.81
CA CYS A 62 16.63 -4.29 2.77
C CYS A 62 16.98 -4.72 4.19
N SER A 63 17.80 -3.95 4.89
CA SER A 63 18.40 -4.30 6.19
C SER A 63 17.38 -4.65 7.30
N TYR A 64 16.17 -4.12 7.25
CA TYR A 64 15.11 -4.37 8.24
C TYR A 64 14.09 -5.44 7.80
N CYS A 65 14.18 -5.94 6.57
CA CYS A 65 13.12 -6.77 5.99
C CYS A 65 13.34 -8.26 6.31
N SER A 66 12.41 -8.86 7.03
CA SER A 66 12.44 -10.29 7.34
C SER A 66 12.30 -11.21 6.13
N GLN A 67 11.84 -10.68 4.99
CA GLN A 67 11.60 -11.46 3.78
C GLN A 67 12.82 -11.53 2.83
N SER A 68 13.89 -10.78 3.12
CA SER A 68 15.14 -10.81 2.36
C SER A 68 15.90 -12.11 2.59
N VAL A 69 16.45 -12.69 1.51
CA VAL A 69 17.38 -13.84 1.62
C VAL A 69 18.71 -13.48 2.29
N LYS A 70 19.00 -12.17 2.43
CA LYS A 70 20.22 -11.68 3.09
C LYS A 70 20.11 -11.66 4.60
N ASN A 71 18.88 -11.61 5.13
CA ASN A 71 18.64 -11.55 6.57
C ASN A 71 18.34 -12.95 7.12
N ASN A 72 19.07 -13.32 8.20
CA ASN A 72 18.85 -14.58 8.86
C ASN A 72 17.62 -14.52 9.76
N THR A 73 16.48 -14.95 9.22
CA THR A 73 15.20 -14.99 9.93
C THR A 73 14.60 -16.39 9.86
N SER A 74 13.72 -16.72 10.81
CA SER A 74 13.00 -18.00 10.83
C SER A 74 11.78 -18.04 9.88
N LEU A 75 11.66 -17.07 8.97
CA LEU A 75 10.51 -16.95 8.09
C LEU A 75 10.45 -18.12 7.11
N LYS A 76 9.30 -18.81 7.09
CA LYS A 76 9.04 -19.88 6.13
C LYS A 76 8.77 -19.27 4.74
N VAL A 77 9.51 -19.73 3.75
CA VAL A 77 9.29 -19.31 2.35
C VAL A 77 8.05 -19.99 1.80
N GLU A 78 7.15 -19.19 1.22
CA GLU A 78 5.91 -19.65 0.58
C GLU A 78 5.82 -19.10 -0.84
N PRO A 79 5.38 -19.93 -1.80
CA PRO A 79 5.21 -19.50 -3.19
C PRO A 79 4.05 -18.51 -3.32
N LEU A 80 3.89 -17.92 -4.51
CA LEU A 80 2.73 -17.09 -4.82
C LEU A 80 1.44 -17.92 -4.64
N MET A 81 0.54 -17.41 -3.79
CA MET A 81 -0.77 -18.03 -3.53
C MET A 81 -1.57 -18.19 -4.82
N ASP A 82 -2.42 -19.20 -4.87
CA ASP A 82 -3.42 -19.31 -5.93
C ASP A 82 -4.52 -18.25 -5.79
N GLN A 83 -5.16 -17.95 -6.91
CA GLN A 83 -6.19 -16.90 -6.97
C GLN A 83 -7.37 -17.21 -6.05
N GLU A 84 -7.81 -18.46 -6.01
CA GLU A 84 -8.97 -18.87 -5.19
C GLU A 84 -8.74 -18.58 -3.71
N THR A 85 -7.55 -18.91 -3.21
CA THR A 85 -7.15 -18.64 -1.82
C THR A 85 -7.15 -17.14 -1.54
N VAL A 86 -6.58 -16.31 -2.43
CA VAL A 86 -6.55 -14.85 -2.25
C VAL A 86 -7.97 -14.27 -2.26
N ILE A 87 -8.82 -14.70 -3.19
CA ILE A 87 -10.21 -14.23 -3.27
C ILE A 87 -11.00 -14.61 -2.02
N LYS A 88 -10.81 -15.82 -1.48
CA LYS A 88 -11.43 -16.23 -0.22
C LYS A 88 -11.04 -15.31 0.94
N GLN A 89 -9.76 -14.95 1.05
CA GLN A 89 -9.27 -14.01 2.07
C GLN A 89 -9.84 -12.59 1.86
N ALA A 90 -9.96 -12.13 0.62
CA ALA A 90 -10.56 -10.84 0.30
C ALA A 90 -12.06 -10.79 0.65
N ILE A 91 -12.80 -11.86 0.40
CA ILE A 91 -14.22 -11.98 0.81
C ILE A 91 -14.34 -11.88 2.34
N GLU A 92 -13.48 -12.57 3.06
CA GLU A 92 -13.47 -12.53 4.53
C GLU A 92 -13.10 -11.14 5.06
N ALA A 93 -12.09 -10.51 4.48
CA ALA A 93 -11.72 -9.13 4.82
C ALA A 93 -12.90 -8.16 4.62
N ARG A 94 -13.62 -8.27 3.49
CA ARG A 94 -14.81 -7.47 3.20
C ARG A 94 -15.92 -7.70 4.22
N LYS A 95 -16.20 -8.94 4.60
CA LYS A 95 -17.20 -9.27 5.64
C LYS A 95 -16.84 -8.63 6.99
N ASN A 96 -15.54 -8.51 7.28
CA ASN A 96 -15.03 -7.87 8.49
C ASN A 96 -14.94 -6.33 8.37
N GLY A 97 -15.50 -5.74 7.31
CA GLY A 97 -15.63 -4.30 7.14
C GLY A 97 -14.48 -3.63 6.40
N ALA A 98 -13.52 -4.38 5.84
CA ALA A 98 -12.48 -3.79 5.01
C ALA A 98 -13.08 -3.19 3.74
N SER A 99 -12.66 -1.96 3.42
CA SER A 99 -12.95 -1.28 2.15
C SER A 99 -11.77 -1.34 1.18
N ARG A 100 -10.56 -1.64 1.69
CA ARG A 100 -9.34 -1.82 0.90
C ARG A 100 -8.69 -3.17 1.22
N PHE A 101 -8.18 -3.82 0.18
CA PHE A 101 -7.40 -5.04 0.31
C PHE A 101 -6.01 -4.85 -0.31
N CYS A 102 -4.99 -4.90 0.54
CA CYS A 102 -3.59 -4.74 0.17
C CYS A 102 -2.93 -6.09 -0.01
N MET A 103 -2.13 -6.26 -1.07
CA MET A 103 -1.45 -7.51 -1.40
C MET A 103 0.06 -7.29 -1.48
N GLY A 104 0.82 -8.02 -0.69
CA GLY A 104 2.28 -7.96 -0.69
C GLY A 104 2.91 -9.21 -1.29
N ALA A 105 3.90 -9.07 -2.18
CA ALA A 105 4.68 -10.17 -2.71
C ALA A 105 6.18 -9.91 -2.53
N ALA A 106 6.85 -10.84 -1.83
CA ALA A 106 8.27 -10.76 -1.53
C ALA A 106 9.13 -11.18 -2.73
N TRP A 107 9.42 -10.24 -3.62
CA TRP A 107 10.35 -10.38 -4.74
C TRP A 107 10.96 -9.05 -5.15
N ARG A 108 12.07 -9.09 -5.90
CA ARG A 108 12.64 -7.88 -6.51
C ARG A 108 11.73 -7.34 -7.62
N SER A 109 11.24 -8.24 -8.47
CA SER A 109 10.26 -7.95 -9.53
C SER A 109 9.48 -9.22 -9.85
N PRO A 110 8.24 -9.10 -10.33
CA PRO A 110 7.46 -10.27 -10.71
C PRO A 110 8.07 -11.00 -11.90
N THR A 111 8.07 -12.33 -11.86
CA THR A 111 8.34 -13.14 -13.06
C THR A 111 7.20 -12.99 -14.07
N PRO A 112 7.41 -13.20 -15.38
CA PRO A 112 6.32 -13.10 -16.37
C PRO A 112 5.08 -13.91 -16.00
N LYS A 113 5.25 -15.19 -15.67
CA LYS A 113 4.15 -16.07 -15.22
C LYS A 113 3.53 -15.62 -13.89
N GLY A 114 4.33 -15.10 -12.98
CA GLY A 114 3.85 -14.56 -11.70
C GLY A 114 3.02 -13.30 -11.92
N PHE A 115 3.42 -12.47 -12.88
CA PHE A 115 2.73 -11.23 -13.18
C PHE A 115 1.34 -11.46 -13.79
N GLU A 116 1.20 -12.38 -14.72
CA GLU A 116 -0.12 -12.79 -15.27
C GLU A 116 -1.08 -13.19 -14.15
N ARG A 117 -0.62 -14.03 -13.21
CA ARG A 117 -1.42 -14.43 -12.05
C ARG A 117 -1.79 -13.26 -11.14
N ILE A 118 -0.92 -12.26 -11.01
CA ILE A 118 -1.22 -11.03 -10.24
C ILE A 118 -2.35 -10.24 -10.90
N LEU A 119 -2.35 -10.11 -12.22
CA LEU A 119 -3.43 -9.43 -12.95
C LEU A 119 -4.80 -10.10 -12.68
N ASP A 120 -4.84 -11.44 -12.73
CA ASP A 120 -6.06 -12.20 -12.43
C ASP A 120 -6.51 -12.01 -10.97
N ILE A 121 -5.58 -12.02 -10.03
CA ILE A 121 -5.85 -11.78 -8.61
C ILE A 121 -6.43 -10.38 -8.41
N ILE A 122 -5.80 -9.33 -8.96
CA ILE A 122 -6.26 -7.93 -8.83
C ILE A 122 -7.66 -7.79 -9.40
N HIS A 123 -7.88 -8.31 -10.62
CA HIS A 123 -9.21 -8.28 -11.24
C HIS A 123 -10.27 -8.97 -10.35
N GLY A 124 -9.95 -10.13 -9.80
CA GLY A 124 -10.83 -10.86 -8.90
C GLY A 124 -11.15 -10.09 -7.61
N VAL A 125 -10.16 -9.50 -6.97
CA VAL A 125 -10.36 -8.68 -5.75
C VAL A 125 -11.17 -7.43 -6.07
N LYS A 126 -10.86 -6.75 -7.18
CA LYS A 126 -11.60 -5.56 -7.63
C LYS A 126 -13.08 -5.86 -7.89
N SER A 127 -13.39 -7.02 -8.46
CA SER A 127 -14.77 -7.44 -8.73
C SER A 127 -15.62 -7.62 -7.46
N LEU A 128 -14.97 -7.77 -6.29
CA LEU A 128 -15.64 -7.79 -4.99
C LEU A 128 -16.04 -6.39 -4.50
N GLY A 129 -15.70 -5.32 -5.22
CA GLY A 129 -15.97 -3.94 -4.82
C GLY A 129 -14.99 -3.40 -3.76
N LEU A 130 -13.84 -4.07 -3.56
CA LEU A 130 -12.76 -3.57 -2.70
C LEU A 130 -11.85 -2.63 -3.50
N GLU A 131 -11.33 -1.61 -2.83
CA GLU A 131 -10.18 -0.87 -3.32
C GLU A 131 -8.94 -1.78 -3.24
N THR A 132 -8.11 -1.78 -4.28
CA THR A 132 -6.96 -2.68 -4.38
C THR A 132 -5.65 -1.92 -4.20
N CYS A 133 -4.75 -2.52 -3.45
CA CYS A 133 -3.40 -2.00 -3.24
C CYS A 133 -2.41 -3.16 -3.40
N ALA A 134 -1.25 -2.92 -4.01
CA ALA A 134 -0.26 -3.98 -4.19
C ALA A 134 1.17 -3.48 -4.05
N THR A 135 2.00 -4.26 -3.35
CA THR A 135 3.45 -4.08 -3.28
C THR A 135 4.12 -5.23 -4.01
N LEU A 136 4.65 -4.95 -5.20
CA LEU A 136 5.12 -5.96 -6.15
C LEU A 136 6.59 -5.81 -6.54
N GLY A 137 7.36 -4.99 -5.81
CA GLY A 137 8.75 -4.70 -6.14
C GLY A 137 8.88 -3.76 -7.35
N MET A 138 9.94 -3.95 -8.14
CA MET A 138 10.23 -3.12 -9.31
C MET A 138 9.34 -3.51 -10.49
N LEU A 139 8.66 -2.54 -11.05
CA LEU A 139 7.77 -2.70 -12.20
C LEU A 139 8.28 -1.91 -13.41
N THR A 140 8.01 -2.41 -14.60
CA THR A 140 8.15 -1.64 -15.84
C THR A 140 6.92 -0.74 -16.03
N SER A 141 7.05 0.30 -16.87
CA SER A 141 5.91 1.17 -17.22
C SER A 141 4.76 0.39 -17.85
N GLU A 142 5.06 -0.64 -18.64
CA GLU A 142 4.06 -1.52 -19.24
C GLU A 142 3.31 -2.33 -18.18
N GLN A 143 4.04 -2.93 -17.23
CA GLN A 143 3.44 -3.65 -16.10
C GLN A 143 2.56 -2.74 -15.25
N ALA A 144 2.98 -1.52 -14.97
CA ALA A 144 2.17 -0.54 -14.25
C ALA A 144 0.86 -0.22 -14.99
N SER A 145 0.92 -0.05 -16.31
CA SER A 145 -0.26 0.17 -17.15
C SER A 145 -1.21 -1.03 -17.16
N GLN A 146 -0.68 -2.25 -17.22
CA GLN A 146 -1.48 -3.48 -17.17
C GLN A 146 -2.14 -3.68 -15.79
N LEU A 147 -1.44 -3.37 -14.70
CA LEU A 147 -2.01 -3.39 -13.34
C LEU A 147 -3.17 -2.41 -13.20
N LYS A 148 -3.00 -1.19 -13.73
CA LYS A 148 -4.08 -0.19 -13.75
C LYS A 148 -5.28 -0.69 -14.56
N ALA A 149 -5.05 -1.28 -15.72
CA ALA A 149 -6.09 -1.87 -16.56
C ALA A 149 -6.80 -3.06 -15.89
N ALA A 150 -6.10 -3.84 -15.07
CA ALA A 150 -6.67 -4.93 -14.27
C ALA A 150 -7.50 -4.42 -13.08
N GLY A 151 -7.44 -3.12 -12.75
CA GLY A 151 -8.24 -2.50 -11.70
C GLY A 151 -7.46 -2.14 -10.43
N LEU A 152 -6.12 -2.07 -10.49
CA LEU A 152 -5.33 -1.56 -9.37
C LEU A 152 -5.60 -0.05 -9.20
N ASP A 153 -5.94 0.37 -7.96
CA ASP A 153 -6.26 1.76 -7.60
C ASP A 153 -5.05 2.67 -7.37
#